data_1fe18bdb7abaf63424d7bc97250eb623
#
_entry.id   1fe18bdb7abaf63424d7bc97250eb623
#
_cell.length_a   1.000
_cell.length_b   1.000
_cell.length_c   1.000
_cell.angle_alpha   90.00
_cell.angle_beta   90.00
_cell.angle_gamma   90.00
#
_symmetry.space_group_name_H-M   'P 1'
#
loop_
_entity.id
_entity.type
_entity.pdbx_description
1 polymer ?
#
loop_
_entity_poly.entity_id
_entity_poly.type
_entity_poly.pdbx_seq_one_letter_code
_entity_poly.pdbx_strand_id
1 'polypeptide(L)'
;MIANDAAVGRNYQRLASQALEDIFVNEDAATTVGAFREKVIGDIRNAMQRIFPGLILNGIGNPLTNGTFRFDKGTSREFLYKNLSGGEKAAFDLLLDFVVRSRTFANTVYCVDEPEAHMNSRVQGALLSELYACLPPGCQLWLASHSVGMMRRARDIEASNPGTVAFLDFYDIDFDKPQILRPARVNRVFWERILDVALDDLSTLVAPRRIVVCEGAPPGSSGKNTSHDASCYNAIFEVEFPDTRFISAGNSSDVQSDRLALVASIQAIVSGCSVIRLVDRDDHAPQDIARLNREGIRVLGRRHLECFLYDDSVLTELCEKYDRPEVAELLIKDKAEACKAVVAQGKPADDIKSASGIIYTKAKQRLALTGVGNDAKAFERNVLAPLITSDMPIYAELRVGIFDP
;
A
#
# COMPACT_ATOMS: atom_id res chain seq x y z
N MET A 1 -32.49 15.16 -25.71
CA MET A 1 -31.10 15.41 -25.24
C MET A 1 -31.03 14.82 -23.85
N ILE A 2 -30.29 13.74 -23.66
CA ILE A 2 -30.19 13.05 -22.36
C ILE A 2 -29.21 13.87 -21.49
N ALA A 3 -29.53 14.07 -20.21
CA ALA A 3 -28.77 14.96 -19.30
C ALA A 3 -27.27 14.62 -19.17
N ASN A 4 -26.86 13.38 -19.47
CA ASN A 4 -25.46 12.92 -19.46
C ASN A 4 -24.66 13.34 -20.71
N ASP A 5 -25.29 13.82 -21.80
CA ASP A 5 -24.57 14.20 -23.02
C ASP A 5 -24.05 15.66 -23.00
N ALA A 6 -24.32 16.43 -21.96
CA ALA A 6 -23.93 17.84 -21.92
C ALA A 6 -22.41 18.04 -21.79
N ALA A 7 -21.69 17.14 -21.11
CA ALA A 7 -20.23 17.21 -20.96
C ALA A 7 -19.56 16.83 -22.29
N VAL A 8 -20.00 15.73 -22.90
CA VAL A 8 -19.52 15.27 -24.22
C VAL A 8 -19.81 16.32 -25.27
N GLY A 9 -20.99 16.93 -25.27
CA GLY A 9 -21.37 18.02 -26.17
C GLY A 9 -20.43 19.23 -26.05
N ARG A 10 -20.03 19.61 -24.84
CA ARG A 10 -19.05 20.69 -24.61
C ARG A 10 -17.65 20.35 -25.11
N ASN A 11 -17.19 19.12 -24.87
CA ASN A 11 -15.88 18.68 -25.36
C ASN A 11 -15.89 18.49 -26.88
N TYR A 12 -16.98 18.06 -27.46
CA TYR A 12 -17.19 18.04 -28.91
C TYR A 12 -17.04 19.44 -29.50
N GLN A 13 -17.72 20.45 -28.93
CA GLN A 13 -17.62 21.85 -29.37
C GLN A 13 -16.20 22.39 -29.26
N ARG A 14 -15.51 22.12 -28.15
CA ARG A 14 -14.09 22.52 -27.96
C ARG A 14 -13.19 21.89 -29.02
N LEU A 15 -13.35 20.58 -29.24
CA LEU A 15 -12.57 19.86 -30.26
C LEU A 15 -12.82 20.45 -31.67
N ALA A 16 -14.08 20.71 -32.01
CA ALA A 16 -14.46 21.32 -33.29
C ALA A 16 -13.91 22.76 -33.43
N SER A 17 -13.95 23.54 -32.36
CA SER A 17 -13.38 24.91 -32.34
C SER A 17 -11.84 24.90 -32.49
N GLN A 18 -11.15 24.00 -31.78
CA GLN A 18 -9.70 23.82 -31.95
C GLN A 18 -9.35 23.37 -33.37
N ALA A 19 -10.13 22.47 -33.96
CA ALA A 19 -9.94 22.06 -35.31
C ALA A 19 -10.13 23.21 -36.33
N LEU A 20 -11.08 24.09 -36.09
CA LEU A 20 -11.26 25.31 -36.92
C LEU A 20 -10.12 26.28 -36.74
N GLU A 21 -9.66 26.52 -35.52
CA GLU A 21 -8.51 27.36 -35.22
C GLU A 21 -7.25 26.84 -35.94
N ASP A 22 -7.01 25.53 -35.88
CA ASP A 22 -5.90 24.90 -36.54
C ASP A 22 -5.95 25.12 -38.05
N ILE A 23 -7.11 24.98 -38.72
CA ILE A 23 -7.28 25.22 -40.16
C ILE A 23 -6.92 26.65 -40.53
N PHE A 24 -7.34 27.64 -39.75
CA PHE A 24 -7.20 29.04 -40.10
C PHE A 24 -5.91 29.72 -39.63
N VAL A 25 -5.26 29.14 -38.60
CA VAL A 25 -4.12 29.80 -37.93
C VAL A 25 -2.85 28.96 -37.99
N ASN A 26 -2.93 27.64 -37.81
CA ASN A 26 -1.76 26.82 -37.54
C ASN A 26 -1.37 25.86 -38.66
N GLU A 27 -2.27 25.54 -39.65
CA GLU A 27 -1.99 24.54 -40.66
C GLU A 27 -1.38 25.13 -41.94
N ASP A 28 -0.43 24.38 -42.52
CA ASP A 28 0.08 24.63 -43.84
C ASP A 28 -0.97 24.25 -44.89
N ALA A 29 -1.08 25.05 -45.95
CA ALA A 29 -1.95 24.79 -47.10
C ALA A 29 -1.71 23.41 -47.76
N ALA A 30 -0.54 22.80 -47.55
CA ALA A 30 -0.21 21.47 -48.05
C ALA A 30 -0.75 20.31 -47.17
N THR A 31 -1.32 20.58 -45.99
CA THR A 31 -1.84 19.54 -45.10
C THR A 31 -3.03 18.83 -45.74
N THR A 32 -2.92 17.49 -45.86
CA THR A 32 -4.03 16.67 -46.37
C THR A 32 -5.15 16.56 -45.38
N VAL A 33 -6.38 16.39 -45.84
CA VAL A 33 -7.56 16.14 -44.98
C VAL A 33 -7.37 14.91 -44.08
N GLY A 34 -6.67 13.88 -44.54
CA GLY A 34 -6.33 12.70 -43.78
C GLY A 34 -5.39 13.00 -42.60
N ALA A 35 -4.30 13.74 -42.87
CA ALA A 35 -3.35 14.17 -41.85
C ALA A 35 -4.02 15.09 -40.82
N PHE A 36 -4.87 15.99 -41.26
CA PHE A 36 -5.64 16.85 -40.36
C PHE A 36 -6.59 16.06 -39.46
N ARG A 37 -7.31 15.07 -39.98
CA ARG A 37 -8.15 14.20 -39.17
C ARG A 37 -7.36 13.45 -38.10
N GLU A 38 -6.19 12.93 -38.45
CA GLU A 38 -5.30 12.29 -37.46
C GLU A 38 -4.86 13.26 -36.36
N LYS A 39 -4.52 14.51 -36.73
CA LYS A 39 -4.19 15.53 -35.74
C LYS A 39 -5.34 15.83 -34.79
N VAL A 40 -6.59 15.86 -35.27
CA VAL A 40 -7.77 16.19 -34.45
C VAL A 40 -8.17 15.06 -33.50
N ILE A 41 -8.26 13.82 -34.00
CA ILE A 41 -8.82 12.68 -33.25
C ILE A 41 -7.87 11.48 -33.07
N GLY A 42 -6.68 11.53 -33.65
CA GLY A 42 -5.75 10.38 -33.68
C GLY A 42 -5.33 9.93 -32.29
N ASP A 43 -4.98 10.86 -31.40
CA ASP A 43 -4.58 10.54 -30.01
C ASP A 43 -5.71 9.80 -29.27
N ILE A 44 -6.93 10.32 -29.38
CA ILE A 44 -8.12 9.72 -28.73
C ILE A 44 -8.44 8.36 -29.35
N ARG A 45 -8.37 8.25 -30.69
CA ARG A 45 -8.56 6.99 -31.41
C ARG A 45 -7.58 5.92 -30.95
N ASN A 46 -6.29 6.25 -30.91
CA ASN A 46 -5.24 5.32 -30.55
C ASN A 46 -5.35 4.91 -29.08
N ALA A 47 -5.63 5.85 -28.18
CA ALA A 47 -5.87 5.55 -26.77
C ALA A 47 -7.09 4.63 -26.56
N MET A 48 -8.21 4.94 -27.19
CA MET A 48 -9.41 4.09 -27.14
C MET A 48 -9.18 2.69 -27.68
N GLN A 49 -8.39 2.55 -28.76
CA GLN A 49 -8.07 1.25 -29.32
C GLN A 49 -7.15 0.41 -28.42
N ARG A 50 -6.24 1.05 -27.66
CA ARG A 50 -5.41 0.36 -26.67
C ARG A 50 -6.21 -0.08 -25.45
N ILE A 51 -7.20 0.70 -25.02
CA ILE A 51 -8.08 0.36 -23.90
C ILE A 51 -9.12 -0.72 -24.32
N PHE A 52 -9.72 -0.54 -25.50
CA PHE A 52 -10.75 -1.42 -26.04
C PHE A 52 -10.34 -1.95 -27.42
N PRO A 53 -9.61 -3.05 -27.49
CA PRO A 53 -9.21 -3.65 -28.74
C PRO A 53 -10.41 -3.89 -29.68
N GLY A 54 -10.35 -3.34 -30.88
CA GLY A 54 -11.44 -3.44 -31.87
C GLY A 54 -12.47 -2.32 -31.84
N LEU A 55 -12.37 -1.35 -30.91
CA LEU A 55 -13.19 -0.13 -30.91
C LEU A 55 -12.40 1.00 -31.57
N ILE A 56 -12.84 1.49 -32.73
CA ILE A 56 -12.14 2.48 -33.54
C ILE A 56 -13.01 3.73 -33.65
N LEU A 57 -12.48 4.87 -33.22
CA LEU A 57 -13.09 6.19 -33.44
C LEU A 57 -12.85 6.63 -34.90
N ASN A 58 -13.88 6.68 -35.73
CA ASN A 58 -13.76 7.03 -37.14
C ASN A 58 -13.86 8.52 -37.42
N GLY A 59 -14.66 9.24 -36.66
CA GLY A 59 -14.85 10.66 -36.92
C GLY A 59 -15.83 11.34 -35.96
N ILE A 60 -16.01 12.63 -36.18
CA ILE A 60 -16.86 13.51 -35.38
C ILE A 60 -18.21 13.82 -36.04
N GLY A 61 -18.52 13.18 -37.15
CA GLY A 61 -19.74 13.48 -37.95
C GLY A 61 -19.68 14.88 -38.58
N ASN A 62 -20.84 15.40 -38.96
CA ASN A 62 -20.97 16.74 -39.53
C ASN A 62 -21.24 17.77 -38.40
N PRO A 63 -20.27 18.67 -38.04
CA PRO A 63 -20.45 19.62 -36.95
C PRO A 63 -21.61 20.60 -37.14
N LEU A 64 -21.99 20.87 -38.40
CA LEU A 64 -23.02 21.85 -38.75
C LEU A 64 -24.45 21.33 -38.65
N THR A 65 -24.66 20.01 -38.66
CA THR A 65 -25.99 19.42 -38.66
C THR A 65 -26.25 18.54 -37.45
N ASN A 66 -25.56 17.42 -37.34
CA ASN A 66 -25.74 16.43 -36.29
C ASN A 66 -24.41 15.86 -35.82
N GLY A 67 -23.51 16.76 -35.37
CA GLY A 67 -22.22 16.39 -34.86
C GLY A 67 -22.34 15.35 -33.76
N THR A 68 -21.67 14.19 -33.95
CA THR A 68 -21.59 13.11 -32.99
C THR A 68 -20.37 12.25 -33.32
N PHE A 69 -19.77 11.64 -32.30
CA PHE A 69 -18.69 10.69 -32.51
C PHE A 69 -19.19 9.40 -33.14
N ARG A 70 -18.44 8.87 -34.10
CA ARG A 70 -18.73 7.66 -34.83
C ARG A 70 -17.64 6.63 -34.63
N PHE A 71 -18.05 5.39 -34.43
CA PHE A 71 -17.17 4.28 -34.09
C PHE A 71 -17.40 3.08 -34.97
N ASP A 72 -16.35 2.27 -35.15
CA ASP A 72 -16.44 0.89 -35.65
C ASP A 72 -16.14 -0.09 -34.54
N LYS A 73 -16.84 -1.22 -34.49
CA LYS A 73 -16.58 -2.32 -33.53
C LYS A 73 -16.95 -3.66 -34.17
N GLY A 74 -15.94 -4.50 -34.39
CA GLY A 74 -16.14 -5.79 -35.05
C GLY A 74 -16.74 -5.62 -36.46
N THR A 75 -17.94 -6.14 -36.71
CA THR A 75 -18.69 -6.00 -37.97
C THR A 75 -19.55 -4.75 -38.03
N SER A 76 -19.78 -4.07 -36.91
CA SER A 76 -20.60 -2.86 -36.84
C SER A 76 -19.80 -1.65 -37.30
N ARG A 77 -20.33 -0.91 -38.28
CA ARG A 77 -19.69 0.27 -38.85
C ARG A 77 -20.46 1.55 -38.51
N GLU A 78 -19.75 2.65 -38.36
CA GLU A 78 -20.33 3.99 -38.24
C GLU A 78 -21.38 4.11 -37.12
N PHE A 79 -21.32 3.29 -36.04
CA PHE A 79 -22.27 3.43 -34.95
C PHE A 79 -22.00 4.66 -34.07
N LEU A 80 -23.07 5.19 -33.50
CA LEU A 80 -23.03 6.46 -32.82
C LEU A 80 -22.54 6.31 -31.37
N TYR A 81 -21.93 7.34 -30.80
CA TYR A 81 -21.54 7.44 -29.40
C TYR A 81 -22.62 6.92 -28.43
N LYS A 82 -23.88 7.27 -28.62
CA LYS A 82 -24.97 6.84 -27.76
C LYS A 82 -25.08 5.31 -27.61
N ASN A 83 -24.56 4.55 -28.55
CA ASN A 83 -24.62 3.09 -28.60
C ASN A 83 -23.41 2.43 -27.93
N LEU A 84 -22.43 3.21 -27.42
CA LEU A 84 -21.35 2.70 -26.60
C LEU A 84 -21.90 2.13 -25.28
N SER A 85 -21.24 1.12 -24.73
CA SER A 85 -21.52 0.64 -23.37
C SER A 85 -21.15 1.70 -22.31
N GLY A 86 -21.64 1.56 -21.07
CA GLY A 86 -21.36 2.50 -20.00
C GLY A 86 -19.86 2.71 -19.76
N GLY A 87 -19.08 1.63 -19.71
CA GLY A 87 -17.62 1.71 -19.51
C GLY A 87 -16.89 2.32 -20.70
N GLU A 88 -17.31 2.03 -21.95
CA GLU A 88 -16.74 2.65 -23.15
C GLU A 88 -17.03 4.16 -23.20
N LYS A 89 -18.24 4.58 -22.80
CA LYS A 89 -18.59 6.00 -22.67
C LYS A 89 -17.75 6.69 -21.62
N ALA A 90 -17.67 6.14 -20.41
CA ALA A 90 -16.94 6.74 -19.32
C ALA A 90 -15.44 6.92 -19.67
N ALA A 91 -14.80 5.90 -20.24
CA ALA A 91 -13.41 6.00 -20.68
C ALA A 91 -13.23 7.01 -21.81
N PHE A 92 -14.14 7.01 -22.80
CA PHE A 92 -14.09 7.96 -23.91
C PHE A 92 -14.26 9.41 -23.46
N ASP A 93 -15.23 9.66 -22.58
CA ASP A 93 -15.54 11.02 -22.10
C ASP A 93 -14.38 11.59 -21.29
N LEU A 94 -13.78 10.76 -20.42
CA LEU A 94 -12.62 11.18 -19.64
C LEU A 94 -11.40 11.44 -20.51
N LEU A 95 -11.08 10.54 -21.45
CA LEU A 95 -9.97 10.73 -22.38
C LEU A 95 -10.18 11.96 -23.28
N LEU A 96 -11.39 12.14 -23.80
CA LEU A 96 -11.71 13.30 -24.62
C LEU A 96 -11.53 14.60 -23.85
N ASP A 97 -12.06 14.69 -22.62
CA ASP A 97 -11.91 15.88 -21.77
C ASP A 97 -10.43 16.14 -21.46
N PHE A 98 -9.70 15.06 -21.12
CA PHE A 98 -8.28 15.15 -20.78
C PHE A 98 -7.43 15.62 -21.98
N VAL A 99 -7.58 14.98 -23.14
CA VAL A 99 -6.82 15.32 -24.36
C VAL A 99 -7.12 16.75 -24.84
N VAL A 100 -8.41 17.13 -24.84
CA VAL A 100 -8.80 18.49 -25.24
C VAL A 100 -8.22 19.55 -24.30
N ARG A 101 -8.24 19.31 -22.98
CA ARG A 101 -7.69 20.24 -22.00
C ARG A 101 -6.16 20.28 -22.00
N SER A 102 -5.51 19.12 -22.17
CA SER A 102 -4.04 19.04 -22.18
C SER A 102 -3.39 19.83 -23.33
N ARG A 103 -4.12 20.03 -24.41
CA ARG A 103 -3.67 20.89 -25.53
C ARG A 103 -3.70 22.39 -25.19
N THR A 104 -4.55 22.79 -24.21
CA THR A 104 -4.76 24.20 -23.89
C THR A 104 -4.05 24.63 -22.61
N PHE A 105 -3.93 23.72 -21.63
CA PHE A 105 -3.43 24.05 -20.29
C PHE A 105 -2.10 23.36 -20.02
N ALA A 106 -1.04 24.16 -19.91
CA ALA A 106 0.27 23.71 -19.44
C ALA A 106 0.46 24.00 -17.94
N ASN A 107 1.38 23.30 -17.28
CA ASN A 107 1.71 23.47 -15.85
C ASN A 107 0.47 23.40 -14.93
N THR A 108 -0.40 22.45 -15.19
CA THR A 108 -1.72 22.33 -14.56
C THR A 108 -1.80 21.06 -13.72
N VAL A 109 -2.60 21.09 -12.66
CA VAL A 109 -2.99 19.91 -11.88
C VAL A 109 -4.37 19.45 -12.35
N TYR A 110 -4.44 18.22 -12.88
CA TYR A 110 -5.68 17.56 -13.26
C TYR A 110 -6.16 16.72 -12.10
N CYS A 111 -7.33 17.02 -11.55
CA CYS A 111 -7.95 16.26 -10.47
C CYS A 111 -9.12 15.47 -11.04
N VAL A 112 -9.14 14.16 -10.82
CA VAL A 112 -10.22 13.27 -11.24
C VAL A 112 -10.64 12.40 -10.06
N ASP A 113 -11.93 12.42 -9.76
CA ASP A 113 -12.55 11.63 -8.72
C ASP A 113 -13.23 10.42 -9.36
N GLU A 114 -13.01 9.24 -8.81
CA GLU A 114 -13.54 7.95 -9.25
C GLU A 114 -13.47 7.72 -10.78
N PRO A 115 -12.29 7.82 -11.40
CA PRO A 115 -12.15 7.64 -12.86
C PRO A 115 -12.54 6.23 -13.33
N GLU A 116 -12.62 5.27 -12.44
CA GLU A 116 -12.98 3.87 -12.68
C GLU A 116 -14.47 3.57 -12.81
N ALA A 117 -15.34 4.54 -12.56
CA ALA A 117 -16.77 4.33 -12.53
C ALA A 117 -17.28 3.59 -13.81
N HIS A 118 -18.07 2.54 -13.59
CA HIS A 118 -18.65 1.68 -14.65
C HIS A 118 -17.66 0.82 -15.47
N MET A 119 -16.39 0.71 -15.06
CA MET A 119 -15.37 -0.05 -15.79
C MET A 119 -14.93 -1.31 -15.01
N ASN A 120 -14.55 -2.36 -15.74
CA ASN A 120 -13.90 -3.51 -15.11
C ASN A 120 -12.42 -3.22 -14.82
N SER A 121 -11.82 -3.95 -13.88
CA SER A 121 -10.47 -3.71 -13.36
C SER A 121 -9.37 -3.71 -14.43
N ARG A 122 -9.52 -4.52 -15.51
CA ARG A 122 -8.56 -4.56 -16.62
C ARG A 122 -8.56 -3.25 -17.42
N VAL A 123 -9.76 -2.73 -17.70
CA VAL A 123 -9.96 -1.46 -18.42
C VAL A 123 -9.46 -0.28 -17.58
N GLN A 124 -9.71 -0.31 -16.28
CA GLN A 124 -9.26 0.73 -15.33
C GLN A 124 -7.74 0.95 -15.39
N GLY A 125 -6.94 -0.13 -15.35
CA GLY A 125 -5.49 -0.04 -15.47
C GLY A 125 -5.02 0.47 -16.83
N ALA A 126 -5.68 0.06 -17.92
CA ALA A 126 -5.38 0.54 -19.27
C ALA A 126 -5.70 2.05 -19.41
N LEU A 127 -6.84 2.49 -18.87
CA LEU A 127 -7.21 3.91 -18.83
C LEU A 127 -6.15 4.76 -18.12
N LEU A 128 -5.69 4.33 -16.94
CA LEU A 128 -4.62 5.06 -16.23
C LEU A 128 -3.35 5.16 -17.07
N SER A 129 -2.99 4.11 -17.81
CA SER A 129 -1.82 4.16 -18.69
C SER A 129 -1.95 5.23 -19.76
N GLU A 130 -3.13 5.37 -20.36
CA GLU A 130 -3.39 6.34 -21.41
C GLU A 130 -3.43 7.78 -20.84
N LEU A 131 -4.07 7.98 -19.69
CA LEU A 131 -4.07 9.29 -19.01
C LEU A 131 -2.64 9.73 -18.65
N TYR A 132 -1.82 8.81 -18.14
CA TYR A 132 -0.42 9.07 -17.82
C TYR A 132 0.39 9.39 -19.09
N ALA A 133 0.20 8.65 -20.18
CA ALA A 133 0.89 8.88 -21.43
C ALA A 133 0.51 10.21 -22.12
N CYS A 134 -0.72 10.68 -21.91
CA CYS A 134 -1.21 11.96 -22.42
C CYS A 134 -0.88 13.16 -21.52
N LEU A 135 -0.27 12.95 -20.35
CA LEU A 135 0.02 14.02 -19.41
C LEU A 135 1.16 14.90 -19.93
N PRO A 136 0.94 16.21 -20.15
CA PRO A 136 1.98 17.11 -20.65
C PRO A 136 3.12 17.29 -19.63
N PRO A 137 4.33 17.59 -20.07
CA PRO A 137 5.43 17.95 -19.18
C PRO A 137 5.05 19.12 -18.26
N GLY A 138 5.43 19.02 -16.98
CA GLY A 138 5.13 20.03 -15.95
C GLY A 138 3.71 19.97 -15.40
N CYS A 139 2.87 19.04 -15.86
CA CYS A 139 1.55 18.80 -15.32
C CYS A 139 1.54 17.66 -14.28
N GLN A 140 0.51 17.66 -13.43
CA GLN A 140 0.27 16.60 -12.45
C GLN A 140 -1.13 16.02 -12.66
N LEU A 141 -1.26 14.71 -12.43
CA LEU A 141 -2.54 14.01 -12.42
C LEU A 141 -2.82 13.49 -10.99
N TRP A 142 -3.86 14.00 -10.37
CA TRP A 142 -4.32 13.60 -9.06
C TRP A 142 -5.61 12.79 -9.21
N LEU A 143 -5.60 11.55 -8.70
CA LEU A 143 -6.73 10.64 -8.80
C LEU A 143 -7.17 10.25 -7.38
N ALA A 144 -8.46 10.38 -7.09
CA ALA A 144 -9.08 9.70 -5.98
C ALA A 144 -9.76 8.44 -6.52
N SER A 145 -9.38 7.26 -6.01
CA SER A 145 -9.77 5.97 -6.59
C SER A 145 -9.82 4.86 -5.56
N HIS A 146 -10.80 3.97 -5.70
CA HIS A 146 -10.90 2.70 -4.99
C HIS A 146 -10.49 1.51 -5.88
N SER A 147 -9.99 1.76 -7.10
CA SER A 147 -9.71 0.75 -8.10
C SER A 147 -8.39 0.00 -7.82
N VAL A 148 -8.49 -1.29 -7.52
CA VAL A 148 -7.33 -2.20 -7.49
C VAL A 148 -6.59 -2.22 -8.84
N GLY A 149 -7.33 -2.13 -9.95
CA GLY A 149 -6.76 -2.10 -11.31
C GLY A 149 -5.88 -0.87 -11.54
N MET A 150 -6.35 0.31 -11.15
CA MET A 150 -5.58 1.57 -11.24
C MET A 150 -4.39 1.57 -10.28
N MET A 151 -4.59 1.16 -9.03
CA MET A 151 -3.53 1.10 -8.02
C MET A 151 -2.38 0.17 -8.44
N ARG A 152 -2.70 -1.03 -8.96
CA ARG A 152 -1.68 -1.95 -9.50
C ARG A 152 -0.92 -1.32 -10.65
N ARG A 153 -1.62 -0.67 -11.57
CA ARG A 153 -0.98 0.00 -12.70
C ARG A 153 -0.12 1.18 -12.27
N ALA A 154 -0.58 2.00 -11.32
CA ALA A 154 0.19 3.09 -10.74
C ALA A 154 1.51 2.59 -10.10
N ARG A 155 1.46 1.48 -9.37
CA ARG A 155 2.66 0.81 -8.82
C ARG A 155 3.62 0.36 -9.93
N ASP A 156 3.09 -0.22 -11.02
CA ASP A 156 3.91 -0.68 -12.14
C ASP A 156 4.58 0.50 -12.89
N ILE A 157 3.89 1.65 -12.98
CA ILE A 157 4.45 2.90 -13.51
C ILE A 157 5.58 3.38 -12.59
N GLU A 158 5.36 3.42 -11.27
CA GLU A 158 6.39 3.83 -10.31
C GLU A 158 7.61 2.91 -10.35
N ALA A 159 7.41 1.59 -10.43
CA ALA A 159 8.50 0.63 -10.55
C ALA A 159 9.34 0.82 -11.84
N SER A 160 8.68 1.23 -12.93
CA SER A 160 9.35 1.48 -14.21
C SER A 160 10.01 2.86 -14.28
N ASN A 161 9.46 3.85 -13.57
CA ASN A 161 9.90 5.25 -13.55
C ASN A 161 9.88 5.78 -12.11
N PRO A 162 10.87 5.44 -11.28
CA PRO A 162 10.88 5.80 -9.85
C PRO A 162 10.78 7.33 -9.63
N GLY A 163 9.93 7.71 -8.66
CA GLY A 163 9.69 9.09 -8.28
C GLY A 163 8.61 9.80 -9.11
N THR A 164 7.91 9.09 -10.00
CA THR A 164 6.84 9.68 -10.82
C THR A 164 5.45 9.50 -10.24
N VAL A 165 5.25 8.53 -9.33
CA VAL A 165 3.96 8.27 -8.68
C VAL A 165 4.11 8.32 -7.16
N ALA A 166 3.18 8.98 -6.51
CA ALA A 166 3.06 8.99 -5.05
C ALA A 166 1.64 8.54 -4.65
N PHE A 167 1.57 7.70 -3.63
CA PHE A 167 0.28 7.28 -3.04
C PHE A 167 0.06 8.08 -1.77
N LEU A 168 -1.14 8.64 -1.61
CA LEU A 168 -1.58 9.30 -0.39
C LEU A 168 -2.67 8.44 0.24
N ASP A 169 -2.44 8.04 1.49
CA ASP A 169 -3.40 7.23 2.27
C ASP A 169 -4.09 8.14 3.28
N PHE A 170 -5.42 8.20 3.21
CA PHE A 170 -6.26 9.01 4.08
C PHE A 170 -6.88 8.20 5.22
N TYR A 171 -6.42 6.97 5.42
CA TYR A 171 -6.89 6.12 6.51
C TYR A 171 -6.46 6.72 7.88
N ASP A 172 -7.38 6.73 8.83
CA ASP A 172 -7.19 7.28 10.19
C ASP A 172 -6.84 8.79 10.25
N ILE A 173 -7.13 9.56 9.17
CA ILE A 173 -6.94 11.00 9.18
C ILE A 173 -8.14 11.69 9.81
N ASP A 174 -7.86 12.57 10.80
CA ASP A 174 -8.82 13.49 11.38
C ASP A 174 -8.87 14.76 10.52
N PHE A 175 -9.88 14.90 9.68
CA PHE A 175 -10.03 16.03 8.75
C PHE A 175 -10.34 17.35 9.44
N ASP A 176 -10.71 17.33 10.73
CA ASP A 176 -10.97 18.53 11.51
C ASP A 176 -9.68 19.17 12.08
N LYS A 177 -8.53 18.53 11.86
CA LYS A 177 -7.21 19.01 12.31
C LYS A 177 -6.24 19.21 11.15
N PRO A 178 -5.34 20.21 11.22
CA PRO A 178 -4.25 20.34 10.27
C PRO A 178 -3.39 19.07 10.23
N GLN A 179 -3.22 18.49 9.06
CA GLN A 179 -2.45 17.26 8.84
C GLN A 179 -1.37 17.48 7.79
N ILE A 180 -0.23 16.83 7.97
CA ILE A 180 0.81 16.76 6.96
C ILE A 180 0.71 15.40 6.29
N LEU A 181 0.24 15.39 5.05
CA LEU A 181 0.21 14.17 4.24
C LEU A 181 1.61 13.85 3.72
N ARG A 182 2.01 12.61 3.87
CA ARG A 182 3.25 12.06 3.29
C ARG A 182 2.92 10.91 2.36
N PRO A 183 3.75 10.68 1.32
CA PRO A 183 3.59 9.50 0.48
C PRO A 183 3.53 8.22 1.31
N ALA A 184 2.50 7.42 1.08
CA ALA A 184 2.32 6.14 1.74
C ALA A 184 3.33 5.12 1.20
N ARG A 185 3.85 4.25 2.06
CA ARG A 185 4.63 3.09 1.63
C ARG A 185 3.68 2.04 1.06
N VAL A 186 3.91 1.65 -0.20
CA VAL A 186 3.14 0.60 -0.88
C VAL A 186 3.63 -0.76 -0.38
N ASN A 187 3.16 -1.14 0.78
CA ASN A 187 3.44 -2.41 1.43
C ASN A 187 2.18 -3.29 1.45
N ARG A 188 2.27 -4.43 2.11
CA ARG A 188 1.16 -5.37 2.25
C ARG A 188 -0.04 -4.77 2.99
N VAL A 189 0.18 -4.03 4.10
CA VAL A 189 -0.90 -3.42 4.90
C VAL A 189 -1.68 -2.40 4.06
N PHE A 190 -0.98 -1.64 3.22
CA PHE A 190 -1.60 -0.75 2.25
C PHE A 190 -2.50 -1.51 1.26
N TRP A 191 -2.02 -2.65 0.71
CA TRP A 191 -2.83 -3.47 -0.19
C TRP A 191 -4.01 -4.15 0.50
N GLU A 192 -3.83 -4.65 1.72
CA GLU A 192 -4.93 -5.22 2.52
C GLU A 192 -6.06 -4.20 2.67
N ARG A 193 -5.75 -2.96 3.03
CA ARG A 193 -6.75 -1.89 3.18
C ARG A 193 -7.48 -1.56 1.87
N ILE A 194 -6.74 -1.47 0.77
CA ILE A 194 -7.36 -1.22 -0.54
C ILE A 194 -8.29 -2.38 -0.93
N LEU A 195 -7.88 -3.60 -0.67
CA LEU A 195 -8.68 -4.78 -0.97
C LEU A 195 -9.90 -4.90 -0.08
N ASP A 196 -9.80 -4.57 1.20
CA ASP A 196 -10.93 -4.52 2.13
C ASP A 196 -12.02 -3.55 1.62
N VAL A 197 -11.61 -2.37 1.14
CA VAL A 197 -12.55 -1.38 0.58
C VAL A 197 -13.11 -1.81 -0.79
N ALA A 198 -12.28 -2.42 -1.65
CA ALA A 198 -12.65 -2.72 -3.03
C ALA A 198 -13.39 -4.06 -3.21
N LEU A 199 -13.22 -4.99 -2.30
CA LEU A 199 -13.62 -6.40 -2.47
C LEU A 199 -14.41 -6.98 -1.28
N ASP A 200 -14.76 -6.17 -0.29
CA ASP A 200 -15.51 -6.57 0.92
C ASP A 200 -14.86 -7.77 1.65
N ASP A 201 -15.07 -8.99 1.21
CA ASP A 201 -14.55 -10.21 1.84
C ASP A 201 -13.39 -10.88 1.08
N LEU A 202 -12.90 -10.30 -0.02
CA LEU A 202 -11.86 -10.92 -0.87
C LEU A 202 -10.42 -10.57 -0.46
N SER A 203 -10.23 -9.84 0.64
CA SER A 203 -8.91 -9.56 1.25
C SER A 203 -8.09 -10.84 1.53
N THR A 204 -8.79 -11.96 1.76
CA THR A 204 -8.19 -13.29 1.93
C THR A 204 -7.48 -13.84 0.68
N LEU A 205 -7.75 -13.28 -0.50
CA LEU A 205 -7.10 -13.69 -1.76
C LEU A 205 -5.69 -13.12 -1.93
N VAL A 206 -5.29 -12.14 -1.10
CA VAL A 206 -3.90 -11.68 -1.04
C VAL A 206 -3.17 -12.44 0.06
N ALA A 207 -3.14 -13.75 -0.05
CA ALA A 207 -2.50 -14.58 0.92
C ALA A 207 -0.98 -14.39 0.91
N PRO A 208 -0.36 -14.30 2.08
CA PRO A 208 1.09 -14.18 2.17
C PRO A 208 1.78 -15.44 1.61
N ARG A 209 2.93 -15.27 0.99
CA ARG A 209 3.78 -16.39 0.59
C ARG A 209 4.36 -17.13 1.79
N ARG A 210 4.47 -16.43 2.93
CA ARG A 210 5.02 -16.98 4.17
C ARG A 210 4.20 -16.53 5.36
N ILE A 211 3.83 -17.46 6.23
CA ILE A 211 3.21 -17.18 7.52
C ILE A 211 4.14 -17.63 8.63
N VAL A 212 4.37 -16.75 9.61
CA VAL A 212 5.11 -17.07 10.83
C VAL A 212 4.11 -17.12 11.98
N VAL A 213 3.91 -18.29 12.52
CA VAL A 213 3.05 -18.53 13.70
C VAL A 213 3.90 -18.33 14.93
N CYS A 214 3.62 -17.28 15.72
CA CYS A 214 4.37 -16.92 16.92
C CYS A 214 3.49 -16.98 18.18
N GLU A 215 4.10 -16.86 19.32
CA GLU A 215 3.42 -16.77 20.61
C GLU A 215 2.58 -15.49 20.70
N GLY A 216 1.63 -15.47 21.61
CA GLY A 216 0.73 -14.35 21.89
C GLY A 216 -0.75 -14.69 21.78
N ALA A 217 -1.60 -13.85 22.36
CA ALA A 217 -3.04 -14.04 22.32
C ALA A 217 -3.57 -13.99 20.88
N PRO A 218 -4.30 -15.02 20.41
CA PRO A 218 -4.80 -15.09 19.05
C PRO A 218 -5.85 -14.01 18.76
N PRO A 219 -6.06 -13.66 17.47
CA PRO A 219 -7.13 -12.75 17.06
C PRO A 219 -8.49 -13.23 17.56
N GLY A 220 -9.34 -12.32 18.05
CA GLY A 220 -10.68 -12.66 18.57
C GLY A 220 -10.71 -13.10 20.02
N SER A 221 -9.58 -13.25 20.72
CA SER A 221 -9.57 -13.41 22.17
C SER A 221 -9.96 -12.10 22.86
N SER A 222 -10.70 -12.20 23.97
CA SER A 222 -11.10 -11.02 24.76
C SER A 222 -9.87 -10.41 25.45
N GLY A 223 -9.44 -9.22 25.02
CA GLY A 223 -8.32 -8.47 25.65
C GLY A 223 -7.78 -7.35 24.77
N LYS A 224 -7.21 -6.31 25.41
CA LYS A 224 -6.65 -5.14 24.70
C LYS A 224 -5.34 -5.42 23.95
N ASN A 225 -4.68 -6.55 24.19
CA ASN A 225 -3.33 -6.87 23.67
C ASN A 225 -3.32 -8.13 22.80
N THR A 226 -4.43 -8.40 22.08
CA THR A 226 -4.48 -9.49 21.11
C THR A 226 -3.44 -9.28 20.00
N SER A 227 -2.76 -10.36 19.65
CA SER A 227 -1.74 -10.36 18.56
C SER A 227 -0.60 -9.34 18.75
N HIS A 228 -0.22 -9.01 19.98
CA HIS A 228 0.81 -8.01 20.26
C HIS A 228 2.15 -8.36 19.58
N ASP A 229 2.68 -9.56 19.86
CA ASP A 229 3.99 -9.98 19.36
C ASP A 229 3.99 -10.07 17.83
N ALA A 230 2.94 -10.66 17.24
CA ALA A 230 2.75 -10.67 15.80
C ALA A 230 2.72 -9.26 15.18
N SER A 231 2.08 -8.30 15.86
CA SER A 231 2.03 -6.91 15.39
C SER A 231 3.41 -6.24 15.42
N CYS A 232 4.21 -6.50 16.45
CA CYS A 232 5.59 -6.00 16.52
C CYS A 232 6.45 -6.61 15.41
N TYR A 233 6.41 -7.92 15.20
CA TYR A 233 7.16 -8.57 14.12
C TYR A 233 6.73 -8.07 12.74
N ASN A 234 5.43 -7.90 12.51
CA ASN A 234 4.95 -7.34 11.26
C ASN A 234 5.51 -5.92 11.03
N ALA A 235 5.56 -5.07 12.06
CA ALA A 235 6.13 -3.72 11.95
C ALA A 235 7.65 -3.73 11.68
N ILE A 236 8.40 -4.68 12.26
CA ILE A 236 9.84 -4.82 12.06
C ILE A 236 10.15 -5.29 10.63
N PHE A 237 9.41 -6.27 10.12
CA PHE A 237 9.79 -7.01 8.91
C PHE A 237 9.03 -6.61 7.64
N GLU A 238 8.01 -5.73 7.72
CA GLU A 238 7.17 -5.39 6.56
C GLU A 238 7.93 -4.81 5.36
N VAL A 239 9.07 -4.16 5.59
CA VAL A 239 9.84 -3.51 4.52
C VAL A 239 10.65 -4.53 3.72
N GLU A 240 11.36 -5.44 4.40
CA GLU A 240 12.22 -6.44 3.73
C GLU A 240 11.43 -7.68 3.30
N PHE A 241 10.39 -8.05 4.06
CA PHE A 241 9.57 -9.24 3.82
C PHE A 241 8.08 -8.91 3.64
N PRO A 242 7.70 -8.13 2.61
CA PRO A 242 6.30 -7.68 2.41
C PRO A 242 5.32 -8.83 2.19
N ASP A 243 5.80 -9.99 1.73
CA ASP A 243 5.01 -11.20 1.50
C ASP A 243 4.94 -12.13 2.73
N THR A 244 5.41 -11.66 3.90
CA THR A 244 5.41 -12.43 5.14
C THR A 244 4.39 -11.87 6.13
N ARG A 245 3.62 -12.74 6.78
CA ARG A 245 2.68 -12.37 7.84
C ARG A 245 3.00 -13.10 9.13
N PHE A 246 3.08 -12.36 10.22
CA PHE A 246 3.12 -12.93 11.57
C PHE A 246 1.72 -12.99 12.15
N ILE A 247 1.38 -14.13 12.77
CA ILE A 247 0.11 -14.36 13.46
C ILE A 247 0.38 -14.99 14.85
N SER A 248 -0.37 -14.57 15.85
CA SER A 248 -0.27 -15.13 17.20
C SER A 248 -1.21 -16.33 17.38
N ALA A 249 -0.74 -17.41 18.01
CA ALA A 249 -1.45 -18.68 18.14
C ALA A 249 -1.49 -19.24 19.56
N GLY A 250 -1.39 -18.42 20.57
CA GLY A 250 -1.44 -18.85 21.96
C GLY A 250 -0.08 -18.88 22.66
N ASN A 251 0.11 -19.82 23.57
CA ASN A 251 1.36 -19.99 24.30
C ASN A 251 2.36 -20.88 23.54
N SER A 252 3.58 -21.03 24.08
CA SER A 252 4.63 -21.84 23.49
C SER A 252 4.19 -23.28 23.16
N SER A 253 3.45 -23.92 24.05
CA SER A 253 2.91 -25.27 23.82
C SER A 253 1.90 -25.32 22.68
N ASP A 254 1.07 -24.30 22.54
CA ASP A 254 0.07 -24.22 21.45
C ASP A 254 0.76 -24.07 20.08
N VAL A 255 1.84 -23.29 20.01
CA VAL A 255 2.65 -23.12 18.79
C VAL A 255 3.45 -24.39 18.47
N GLN A 256 4.07 -25.02 19.48
CA GLN A 256 4.87 -26.24 19.29
C GLN A 256 4.03 -27.44 18.82
N SER A 257 2.86 -27.63 19.44
CA SER A 257 2.00 -28.79 19.16
C SER A 257 1.05 -28.58 17.96
N ASP A 258 1.03 -27.38 17.35
CA ASP A 258 0.01 -26.97 16.38
C ASP A 258 -1.42 -27.34 16.84
N ARG A 259 -1.69 -27.09 18.13
CA ARG A 259 -2.94 -27.49 18.81
C ARG A 259 -4.21 -27.01 18.10
N LEU A 260 -4.11 -25.88 17.41
CA LEU A 260 -5.22 -25.32 16.64
C LEU A 260 -5.27 -25.83 15.20
N ALA A 261 -4.38 -26.77 14.81
CA ALA A 261 -4.21 -27.26 13.46
C ALA A 261 -4.06 -26.11 12.42
N LEU A 262 -3.46 -24.99 12.86
CA LEU A 262 -3.31 -23.79 12.04
C LEU A 262 -2.41 -24.03 10.85
N VAL A 263 -1.32 -24.76 11.02
CA VAL A 263 -0.36 -25.05 9.93
C VAL A 263 -1.05 -25.84 8.82
N ALA A 264 -1.74 -26.93 9.18
CA ALA A 264 -2.45 -27.76 8.21
C ALA A 264 -3.61 -26.99 7.56
N SER A 265 -4.35 -26.20 8.33
CA SER A 265 -5.47 -25.39 7.81
C SER A 265 -4.98 -24.31 6.85
N ILE A 266 -3.90 -23.59 7.18
CA ILE A 266 -3.31 -22.58 6.33
C ILE A 266 -2.81 -23.20 5.02
N GLN A 267 -2.09 -24.31 5.10
CA GLN A 267 -1.57 -25.01 3.92
C GLN A 267 -2.67 -25.56 3.02
N ALA A 268 -3.80 -25.97 3.58
CA ALA A 268 -4.95 -26.45 2.82
C ALA A 268 -5.70 -25.31 2.09
N ILE A 269 -5.73 -24.10 2.68
CA ILE A 269 -6.47 -22.96 2.13
C ILE A 269 -5.59 -22.16 1.15
N VAL A 270 -4.29 -22.02 1.47
CA VAL A 270 -3.35 -21.16 0.75
C VAL A 270 -2.30 -22.01 0.05
N SER A 271 -2.56 -22.33 -1.21
CA SER A 271 -1.60 -23.10 -2.03
C SER A 271 -0.24 -22.37 -2.17
N GLY A 272 0.84 -23.06 -1.81
CA GLY A 272 2.21 -22.52 -1.94
C GLY A 272 2.66 -21.60 -0.81
N CYS A 273 1.88 -21.45 0.27
CA CYS A 273 2.30 -20.72 1.45
C CYS A 273 3.25 -21.58 2.31
N SER A 274 4.40 -21.00 2.68
CA SER A 274 5.29 -21.62 3.68
C SER A 274 4.90 -21.18 5.08
N VAL A 275 4.87 -22.11 6.03
CA VAL A 275 4.53 -21.81 7.42
C VAL A 275 5.75 -22.08 8.31
N ILE A 276 6.15 -21.08 9.08
CA ILE A 276 7.22 -21.15 10.09
C ILE A 276 6.56 -21.07 11.46
N ARG A 277 6.97 -21.91 12.40
CA ARG A 277 6.58 -21.80 13.81
C ARG A 277 7.72 -21.15 14.57
N LEU A 278 7.42 -20.12 15.37
CA LEU A 278 8.38 -19.34 16.13
C LEU A 278 7.96 -19.32 17.61
N VAL A 279 8.89 -19.67 18.48
CA VAL A 279 8.70 -19.64 19.94
C VAL A 279 9.78 -18.80 20.62
N ASP A 280 9.44 -18.23 21.77
CA ASP A 280 10.38 -17.56 22.65
C ASP A 280 11.44 -18.57 23.13
N ARG A 281 12.67 -18.09 23.41
CA ARG A 281 13.71 -18.97 23.96
C ARG A 281 13.42 -19.36 25.40
N ASP A 282 12.86 -18.45 26.16
CA ASP A 282 12.55 -18.64 27.60
C ASP A 282 13.68 -19.36 28.36
N ASP A 283 13.32 -20.44 29.07
CA ASP A 283 14.25 -21.30 29.82
C ASP A 283 14.59 -22.60 29.07
N HIS A 284 14.39 -22.64 27.76
CA HIS A 284 14.73 -23.85 26.95
C HIS A 284 16.23 -24.15 27.04
N ALA A 285 16.55 -25.40 27.40
CA ALA A 285 17.93 -25.87 27.38
C ALA A 285 18.45 -26.02 25.93
N PRO A 286 19.77 -25.92 25.71
CA PRO A 286 20.34 -26.06 24.37
C PRO A 286 19.92 -27.35 23.62
N GLN A 287 19.67 -28.43 24.37
CA GLN A 287 19.20 -29.70 23.80
C GLN A 287 17.75 -29.61 23.31
N ASP A 288 16.88 -28.87 24.02
CA ASP A 288 15.49 -28.65 23.62
C ASP A 288 15.44 -27.73 22.40
N ILE A 289 16.25 -26.66 22.36
CA ILE A 289 16.39 -25.79 21.18
C ILE A 289 16.82 -26.60 19.94
N ALA A 290 17.83 -27.49 20.09
CA ALA A 290 18.26 -28.34 18.98
C ALA A 290 17.19 -29.33 18.53
N ARG A 291 16.34 -29.82 19.44
CA ARG A 291 15.19 -30.66 19.13
C ARG A 291 14.13 -29.88 18.36
N LEU A 292 13.70 -28.72 18.87
CA LEU A 292 12.69 -27.86 18.26
C LEU A 292 13.11 -27.44 16.82
N ASN A 293 14.36 -27.06 16.63
CA ASN A 293 14.89 -26.71 15.32
C ASN A 293 14.82 -27.89 14.32
N ARG A 294 15.10 -29.12 14.77
CA ARG A 294 14.93 -30.32 13.93
C ARG A 294 13.46 -30.60 13.59
N GLU A 295 12.54 -30.20 14.43
CA GLU A 295 11.08 -30.27 14.20
C GLU A 295 10.56 -29.11 13.34
N GLY A 296 11.43 -28.25 12.83
CA GLY A 296 11.05 -27.09 12.00
C GLY A 296 10.43 -25.94 12.79
N ILE A 297 10.67 -25.90 14.12
CA ILE A 297 10.23 -24.82 15.00
C ILE A 297 11.41 -23.92 15.28
N ARG A 298 11.30 -22.62 15.00
CA ARG A 298 12.31 -21.63 15.29
C ARG A 298 12.24 -21.20 16.74
N VAL A 299 13.39 -21.01 17.34
CA VAL A 299 13.52 -20.49 18.71
C VAL A 299 14.29 -19.18 18.66
N LEU A 300 13.79 -18.13 19.28
CA LEU A 300 14.48 -16.85 19.35
C LEU A 300 15.89 -16.99 19.93
N GLY A 301 16.82 -16.17 19.46
CA GLY A 301 18.17 -16.11 19.99
C GLY A 301 18.22 -15.53 21.43
N ARG A 302 17.28 -14.63 21.76
CA ARG A 302 17.13 -14.05 23.10
C ARG A 302 15.87 -14.60 23.77
N ARG A 303 15.72 -14.35 25.09
CA ARG A 303 14.64 -14.91 25.92
C ARG A 303 13.27 -14.71 25.29
N HIS A 304 12.91 -13.50 24.90
CA HIS A 304 11.63 -13.14 24.28
C HIS A 304 11.78 -11.85 23.45
N LEU A 305 10.74 -11.49 22.71
CA LEU A 305 10.72 -10.35 21.79
C LEU A 305 11.15 -9.03 22.47
N GLU A 306 10.74 -8.80 23.72
CA GLU A 306 11.08 -7.58 24.44
C GLU A 306 12.59 -7.38 24.63
N CYS A 307 13.40 -8.47 24.62
CA CYS A 307 14.86 -8.36 24.65
C CYS A 307 15.45 -7.69 23.40
N PHE A 308 14.72 -7.73 22.29
CA PHE A 308 15.06 -7.04 21.04
C PHE A 308 14.50 -5.61 21.04
N LEU A 309 13.25 -5.43 21.44
CA LEU A 309 12.58 -4.12 21.45
C LEU A 309 13.26 -3.11 22.39
N TYR A 310 13.77 -3.59 23.51
CA TYR A 310 14.48 -2.75 24.49
C TYR A 310 16.00 -2.93 24.40
N ASP A 311 16.54 -3.32 23.24
CA ASP A 311 17.99 -3.33 23.02
C ASP A 311 18.57 -1.92 23.18
N ASP A 312 19.82 -1.81 23.62
CA ASP A 312 20.46 -0.51 23.87
C ASP A 312 20.55 0.31 22.59
N SER A 313 20.74 -0.33 21.44
CA SER A 313 20.74 0.33 20.15
C SER A 313 19.36 0.91 19.78
N VAL A 314 18.28 0.21 20.11
CA VAL A 314 16.90 0.68 19.87
C VAL A 314 16.57 1.85 20.82
N LEU A 315 17.00 1.80 22.06
CA LEU A 315 16.82 2.90 23.01
C LEU A 315 17.64 4.15 22.61
N THR A 316 18.81 3.96 22.01
CA THR A 316 19.60 5.08 21.45
C THR A 316 18.87 5.71 20.28
N GLU A 317 18.42 4.90 19.30
CA GLU A 317 17.63 5.35 18.15
C GLU A 317 16.33 6.05 18.58
N LEU A 318 15.68 5.57 19.64
CA LEU A 318 14.54 6.24 20.24
C LEU A 318 14.88 7.67 20.69
N CYS A 319 16.02 7.85 21.34
CA CYS A 319 16.45 9.17 21.80
C CYS A 319 16.80 10.09 20.64
N GLU A 320 17.42 9.58 19.58
CA GLU A 320 17.71 10.34 18.35
C GLU A 320 16.44 10.76 17.64
N LYS A 321 15.46 9.87 17.51
CA LYS A 321 14.15 10.16 16.89
C LYS A 321 13.40 11.32 17.55
N TYR A 322 13.59 11.51 18.85
CA TYR A 322 12.94 12.57 19.60
C TYR A 322 13.88 13.78 19.88
N ASP A 323 14.97 13.91 19.10
CA ASP A 323 15.96 15.00 19.21
C ASP A 323 16.57 15.15 20.61
N ARG A 324 16.77 14.04 21.31
CA ARG A 324 17.30 13.98 22.68
C ARG A 324 18.41 12.93 22.85
N PRO A 325 19.45 12.89 21.97
CA PRO A 325 20.51 11.89 22.03
C PRO A 325 21.28 11.89 23.37
N GLU A 326 21.36 13.05 24.04
CA GLU A 326 22.02 13.18 25.34
C GLU A 326 21.35 12.37 26.46
N VAL A 327 20.14 11.90 26.26
CA VAL A 327 19.39 11.11 27.25
C VAL A 327 19.68 9.60 27.11
N ALA A 328 20.27 9.14 26.01
CA ALA A 328 20.44 7.73 25.70
C ALA A 328 21.17 6.93 26.78
N GLU A 329 22.35 7.39 27.22
CA GLU A 329 23.12 6.72 28.27
C GLU A 329 22.33 6.61 29.59
N LEU A 330 21.54 7.63 29.90
CA LEU A 330 20.74 7.67 31.12
C LEU A 330 19.57 6.70 31.04
N LEU A 331 18.94 6.59 29.85
CA LEU A 331 17.85 5.63 29.62
C LEU A 331 18.35 4.18 29.65
N ILE A 332 19.52 3.90 29.10
CA ILE A 332 20.17 2.59 29.19
C ILE A 332 20.51 2.24 30.65
N LYS A 333 20.94 3.20 31.43
CA LYS A 333 21.15 3.02 32.88
C LYS A 333 19.83 2.73 33.59
N ASP A 334 18.78 3.47 33.32
CA ASP A 334 17.44 3.22 33.87
C ASP A 334 16.94 1.80 33.53
N LYS A 335 17.19 1.30 32.30
CA LYS A 335 16.91 -0.09 31.89
C LYS A 335 17.68 -1.08 32.76
N ALA A 336 18.99 -0.86 32.95
CA ALA A 336 19.83 -1.73 33.75
C ALA A 336 19.37 -1.76 35.23
N GLU A 337 18.90 -0.65 35.78
CA GLU A 337 18.32 -0.57 37.12
C GLU A 337 16.98 -1.30 37.20
N ALA A 338 16.12 -1.17 36.18
CA ALA A 338 14.85 -1.93 36.10
C ALA A 338 15.10 -3.44 36.07
N CYS A 339 16.06 -3.91 35.27
CA CYS A 339 16.45 -5.32 35.24
C CYS A 339 16.98 -5.81 36.61
N LYS A 340 17.80 -5.04 37.31
CA LYS A 340 18.25 -5.36 38.67
C LYS A 340 17.10 -5.49 39.66
N ALA A 341 16.09 -4.63 39.55
CA ALA A 341 14.90 -4.70 40.40
C ALA A 341 14.08 -5.99 40.13
N VAL A 342 14.01 -6.44 38.89
CA VAL A 342 13.36 -7.69 38.48
C VAL A 342 14.13 -8.92 38.99
N VAL A 343 15.45 -8.90 38.90
CA VAL A 343 16.33 -9.93 39.48
C VAL A 343 16.16 -10.05 41.00
N ALA A 344 16.06 -8.91 41.71
CA ALA A 344 15.79 -8.91 43.14
C ALA A 344 14.44 -9.55 43.53
N GLN A 345 13.53 -9.67 42.59
CA GLN A 345 12.24 -10.39 42.74
C GLN A 345 12.33 -11.89 42.36
N GLY A 346 13.54 -12.40 42.12
CA GLY A 346 13.77 -13.81 41.78
C GLY A 346 13.55 -14.17 40.31
N LYS A 347 13.46 -13.17 39.41
CA LYS A 347 13.32 -13.39 37.96
C LYS A 347 14.71 -13.51 37.29
N PRO A 348 14.78 -14.15 36.10
CA PRO A 348 16.00 -14.20 35.32
C PRO A 348 16.55 -12.81 34.98
N ALA A 349 17.87 -12.68 34.83
CA ALA A 349 18.50 -11.41 34.53
C ALA A 349 18.18 -10.86 33.13
N ASP A 350 17.79 -11.74 32.22
CA ASP A 350 17.36 -11.45 30.85
C ASP A 350 15.82 -11.36 30.67
N ASP A 351 15.04 -11.34 31.75
CA ASP A 351 13.59 -11.14 31.72
C ASP A 351 13.23 -9.65 31.54
N ILE A 352 13.49 -9.14 30.35
CA ILE A 352 13.15 -7.76 29.98
C ILE A 352 11.64 -7.54 29.96
N LYS A 353 10.85 -8.56 29.65
CA LYS A 353 9.39 -8.51 29.63
C LYS A 353 8.81 -8.06 30.99
N SER A 354 9.37 -8.58 32.08
CA SER A 354 8.98 -8.15 33.45
C SER A 354 9.46 -6.72 33.78
N ALA A 355 10.51 -6.23 33.14
CA ALA A 355 11.04 -4.88 33.34
C ALA A 355 10.39 -3.83 32.42
N SER A 356 9.70 -4.23 31.36
CA SER A 356 9.23 -3.38 30.26
C SER A 356 8.36 -2.19 30.72
N GLY A 357 7.48 -2.40 31.69
CA GLY A 357 6.63 -1.35 32.26
C GLY A 357 7.42 -0.24 32.97
N ILE A 358 8.51 -0.61 33.66
CA ILE A 358 9.39 0.34 34.35
C ILE A 358 10.19 1.12 33.30
N ILE A 359 10.77 0.42 32.32
CA ILE A 359 11.56 1.03 31.24
C ILE A 359 10.70 2.01 30.43
N TYR A 360 9.48 1.61 30.06
CA TYR A 360 8.49 2.47 29.38
C TYR A 360 8.23 3.76 30.18
N THR A 361 7.96 3.62 31.48
CA THR A 361 7.69 4.78 32.35
C THR A 361 8.87 5.75 32.37
N LYS A 362 10.09 5.22 32.48
CA LYS A 362 11.32 6.00 32.43
C LYS A 362 11.53 6.68 31.09
N ALA A 363 11.38 5.95 29.98
CA ALA A 363 11.45 6.52 28.63
C ALA A 363 10.47 7.67 28.44
N LYS A 364 9.20 7.47 28.84
CA LYS A 364 8.15 8.49 28.78
C LYS A 364 8.50 9.75 29.56
N GLN A 365 9.05 9.60 30.77
CA GLN A 365 9.47 10.73 31.60
C GLN A 365 10.69 11.46 31.04
N ARG A 366 11.73 10.72 30.63
CA ARG A 366 12.99 11.27 30.14
C ARG A 366 12.85 12.03 28.83
N LEU A 367 12.04 11.51 27.93
CA LEU A 367 11.81 12.07 26.60
C LEU A 367 10.54 12.94 26.51
N ALA A 368 9.83 13.13 27.64
CA ALA A 368 8.56 13.87 27.70
C ALA A 368 7.55 13.41 26.62
N LEU A 369 7.44 12.09 26.39
CA LEU A 369 6.65 11.54 25.31
C LEU A 369 5.16 11.76 25.55
N THR A 370 4.49 12.32 24.52
CA THR A 370 3.04 12.46 24.47
C THR A 370 2.50 11.66 23.27
N GLY A 371 1.33 11.01 23.41
CA GLY A 371 0.71 10.27 22.30
C GLY A 371 1.34 8.91 21.96
N VAL A 372 2.26 8.40 22.78
CA VAL A 372 2.98 7.12 22.52
C VAL A 372 2.24 5.87 23.02
N GLY A 373 0.96 5.99 23.32
CA GLY A 373 0.15 4.93 23.93
C GLY A 373 0.01 5.09 25.44
N ASN A 374 -0.91 4.32 26.02
CA ASN A 374 -1.24 4.39 27.47
C ASN A 374 -0.60 3.27 28.28
N ASP A 375 0.06 2.30 27.63
CA ASP A 375 0.73 1.17 28.27
C ASP A 375 1.99 0.77 27.49
N ALA A 376 2.83 -0.08 28.12
CA ALA A 376 4.10 -0.54 27.55
C ALA A 376 3.88 -1.30 26.21
N LYS A 377 2.81 -2.08 26.09
CA LYS A 377 2.54 -2.86 24.87
C LYS A 377 2.21 -1.98 23.65
N ALA A 378 1.45 -0.90 23.87
CA ALA A 378 1.19 0.08 22.82
C ALA A 378 2.48 0.81 22.41
N PHE A 379 3.34 1.14 23.38
CA PHE A 379 4.64 1.76 23.13
C PHE A 379 5.58 0.82 22.36
N GLU A 380 5.68 -0.43 22.77
CA GLU A 380 6.46 -1.46 22.09
C GLU A 380 6.05 -1.59 20.61
N ARG A 381 4.75 -1.75 20.35
CA ARG A 381 4.24 -1.95 19.00
C ARG A 381 4.35 -0.71 18.11
N ASN A 382 3.96 0.46 18.64
CA ASN A 382 3.79 1.67 17.80
C ASN A 382 5.05 2.54 17.74
N VAL A 383 5.98 2.36 18.69
CA VAL A 383 7.17 3.22 18.79
C VAL A 383 8.45 2.43 18.65
N LEU A 384 8.68 1.37 19.45
CA LEU A 384 9.95 0.64 19.45
C LEU A 384 10.09 -0.29 18.25
N ALA A 385 9.08 -1.11 17.95
CA ALA A 385 9.14 -2.04 16.83
C ALA A 385 9.46 -1.36 15.49
N PRO A 386 8.84 -0.21 15.12
CA PRO A 386 9.18 0.51 13.89
C PRO A 386 10.59 1.14 13.85
N LEU A 387 11.29 1.22 14.99
CA LEU A 387 12.68 1.72 15.03
C LEU A 387 13.69 0.67 14.62
N ILE A 388 13.34 -0.61 14.72
CA ILE A 388 14.23 -1.70 14.34
C ILE A 388 14.25 -1.81 12.81
N THR A 389 15.33 -1.29 12.20
CA THR A 389 15.50 -1.22 10.74
C THR A 389 16.62 -2.15 10.26
N SER A 390 16.66 -2.46 8.97
CA SER A 390 17.54 -3.46 8.36
C SER A 390 19.05 -3.15 8.49
N ASP A 391 19.42 -1.91 8.79
CA ASP A 391 20.79 -1.47 9.02
C ASP A 391 21.29 -1.72 10.46
N MET A 392 20.41 -2.11 11.38
CA MET A 392 20.74 -2.36 12.77
C MET A 392 21.23 -3.81 12.99
N PRO A 393 22.30 -4.03 13.79
CA PRO A 393 22.76 -5.37 14.14
C PRO A 393 21.69 -6.23 14.80
N ILE A 394 20.83 -5.62 15.61
CA ILE A 394 19.72 -6.31 16.29
C ILE A 394 18.66 -6.85 15.31
N TYR A 395 18.42 -6.15 14.20
CA TYR A 395 17.57 -6.64 13.13
C TYR A 395 18.17 -7.88 12.47
N ALA A 396 19.48 -7.84 12.15
CA ALA A 396 20.15 -8.98 11.54
C ALA A 396 20.12 -10.23 12.44
N GLU A 397 20.30 -10.05 13.77
CA GLU A 397 20.19 -11.12 14.75
C GLU A 397 18.77 -11.75 14.73
N LEU A 398 17.75 -10.91 14.77
CA LEU A 398 16.35 -11.34 14.78
C LEU A 398 15.96 -12.01 13.44
N ARG A 399 16.39 -11.45 12.33
CA ARG A 399 16.17 -11.98 10.98
C ARG A 399 16.76 -13.39 10.83
N VAL A 400 18.02 -13.57 11.20
CA VAL A 400 18.68 -14.87 11.15
C VAL A 400 17.94 -15.91 12.01
N GLY A 401 17.54 -15.54 13.24
CA GLY A 401 16.79 -16.45 14.12
C GLY A 401 15.46 -16.93 13.56
N ILE A 402 14.81 -16.13 12.71
CA ILE A 402 13.48 -16.47 12.16
C ILE A 402 13.56 -17.09 10.77
N PHE A 403 14.37 -16.55 9.86
CA PHE A 403 14.33 -16.85 8.44
C PHE A 403 15.50 -17.68 7.95
N ASP A 404 16.68 -17.54 8.55
CA ASP A 404 17.92 -18.20 8.13
C ASP A 404 18.34 -19.19 9.24
N PRO A 405 18.09 -20.51 9.09
CA PRO A 405 18.35 -21.50 10.12
C PRO A 405 19.83 -21.82 10.29
#